data_350619e6835378dd1ed1f289fd6d43e2
#
_entry.id   350619e6835378dd1ed1f289fd6d43e2
#
_cell.length_a   1.000
_cell.length_b   1.000
_cell.length_c   1.000
_cell.angle_alpha   90.00
_cell.angle_beta   90.00
_cell.angle_gamma   90.00
#
_symmetry.space_group_name_H-M   'P 1'
#
loop_
_entity.id
_entity.type
_entity.pdbx_description
1 polymer ?
#
loop_
_entity_poly.entity_id
_entity_poly.type
_entity_poly.pdbx_seq_one_letter_code
_entity_poly.pdbx_strand_id
1 'polypeptide(L)'
;MFVFVNTQPIRPNDFWWHLALGREIAATGTIPGVDVYSFIMQGTPYLSYQMFWLVDLALYGIYNFGGPALVVFVQSLIITTSYALLLWLCWKQSNSVRIAALTGIIAIALGINNWNVRPQTISYLLGVLFLVAISSYRRTGKKTWLIIPPLGMLLWVNSHGSFVIGLVIIGVWVADEIWSAAFDIYRKQKRSYGGLWISLTLLGLTALMCLVNPRGIGIITYVRSLTGNSTIVNLVVEWAPPNFNNVYGMIFYVVLMLVAVVLAVSPKRPNFIQLLTFVIFGLLALRTTRGVVWFGIMIAPILADHLAVLVDTYLPRRDHTESRKGNQLINLILFGVIISAVLISLPWFKHALPVPISKAGLISSETPLEATDFLLKKQLPPEIFHEMGFGSYLIWAAYPEYQVFTDPRIELYPLDTWWDYTALGNGLPGWEKLLRDYGIKTLMLHPGAQAKLVAVLEQSPDWGLIYEDNAAIIYTRNDL
;
A
#
# COMPACT_ATOMS: atom_id res chain seq x y z
N MET A 1 -15.48 -0.89 -7.29
CA MET A 1 -14.06 -0.94 -6.89
C MET A 1 -13.13 -1.03 -8.10
N PHE A 2 -13.23 -2.07 -8.95
CA PHE A 2 -12.41 -2.22 -10.15
C PHE A 2 -12.42 -0.94 -11.04
N VAL A 3 -13.61 -0.42 -11.35
CA VAL A 3 -13.79 0.84 -12.07
C VAL A 3 -13.05 2.00 -11.39
N PHE A 4 -13.21 2.14 -10.08
CA PHE A 4 -12.57 3.21 -9.32
C PHE A 4 -11.03 3.14 -9.38
N VAL A 5 -10.44 1.95 -9.21
CA VAL A 5 -8.98 1.79 -9.25
C VAL A 5 -8.43 2.07 -10.66
N ASN A 6 -9.12 1.61 -11.71
CA ASN A 6 -8.74 1.88 -13.10
C ASN A 6 -8.76 3.38 -13.45
N THR A 7 -9.57 4.18 -12.75
CA THR A 7 -9.60 5.63 -12.97
C THR A 7 -8.48 6.40 -12.24
N GLN A 8 -7.72 5.76 -11.36
CA GLN A 8 -6.60 6.42 -10.67
C GLN A 8 -5.37 6.47 -11.59
N PRO A 9 -4.74 7.65 -11.76
CA PRO A 9 -3.48 7.75 -12.49
C PRO A 9 -2.30 7.27 -11.63
N ILE A 10 -1.22 6.88 -12.29
CA ILE A 10 0.06 6.62 -11.63
C ILE A 10 0.65 7.98 -11.19
N ARG A 11 0.93 8.14 -9.92
CA ARG A 11 1.46 9.38 -9.33
C ARG A 11 2.99 9.42 -9.31
N PRO A 12 3.62 10.59 -9.19
CA PRO A 12 5.05 10.74 -9.03
C PRO A 12 5.50 10.40 -7.59
N ASN A 13 5.19 9.18 -7.15
CA ASN A 13 5.57 8.64 -5.84
C ASN A 13 6.55 7.47 -6.05
N ASP A 14 6.53 6.47 -5.17
CA ASP A 14 7.43 5.33 -5.15
C ASP A 14 7.49 4.54 -6.48
N PHE A 15 6.42 4.52 -7.27
CA PHE A 15 6.30 3.67 -8.47
C PHE A 15 7.50 3.77 -9.42
N TRP A 16 7.99 4.97 -9.69
CA TRP A 16 8.99 5.18 -10.73
C TRP A 16 10.39 4.69 -10.35
N TRP A 17 10.80 4.89 -9.09
CA TRP A 17 12.09 4.34 -8.65
C TRP A 17 12.06 2.82 -8.53
N HIS A 18 10.91 2.22 -8.15
CA HIS A 18 10.72 0.77 -8.20
C HIS A 18 10.82 0.25 -9.64
N LEU A 19 10.25 0.98 -10.59
CA LEU A 19 10.32 0.63 -12.00
C LEU A 19 11.77 0.70 -12.52
N ALA A 20 12.53 1.74 -12.13
CA ALA A 20 13.94 1.91 -12.47
C ALA A 20 14.80 0.78 -11.89
N LEU A 21 14.56 0.41 -10.63
CA LEU A 21 15.25 -0.71 -9.99
C LEU A 21 14.95 -2.04 -10.71
N GLY A 22 13.69 -2.26 -11.09
CA GLY A 22 13.31 -3.43 -11.89
C GLY A 22 14.02 -3.50 -13.23
N ARG A 23 14.20 -2.35 -13.90
CA ARG A 23 14.99 -2.22 -15.14
C ARG A 23 16.45 -2.58 -14.91
N GLU A 24 17.05 -2.06 -13.85
CA GLU A 24 18.45 -2.34 -13.48
C GLU A 24 18.67 -3.83 -13.20
N ILE A 25 17.79 -4.45 -12.41
CA ILE A 25 17.87 -5.89 -12.12
C ILE A 25 17.70 -6.71 -13.40
N ALA A 26 16.78 -6.34 -14.29
CA ALA A 26 16.58 -7.04 -15.55
C ALA A 26 17.78 -6.93 -16.49
N ALA A 27 18.47 -5.79 -16.48
CA ALA A 27 19.64 -5.53 -17.33
C ALA A 27 20.91 -6.21 -16.81
N THR A 28 21.12 -6.20 -15.48
CA THR A 28 22.37 -6.66 -14.86
C THR A 28 22.30 -8.09 -14.31
N GLY A 29 21.09 -8.62 -14.07
CA GLY A 29 20.87 -9.89 -13.37
C GLY A 29 21.23 -9.84 -11.88
N THR A 30 21.51 -8.66 -11.33
CA THR A 30 21.94 -8.48 -9.93
C THR A 30 21.09 -7.43 -9.21
N ILE A 31 20.93 -7.59 -7.89
CA ILE A 31 20.25 -6.60 -7.05
C ILE A 31 21.30 -5.62 -6.55
N PRO A 32 21.17 -4.31 -6.79
CA PRO A 32 22.12 -3.32 -6.28
C PRO A 32 22.24 -3.38 -4.76
N GLY A 33 23.44 -3.27 -4.24
CA GLY A 33 23.71 -3.26 -2.79
C GLY A 33 23.87 -1.87 -2.21
N VAL A 34 24.09 -0.87 -3.07
CA VAL A 34 24.35 0.52 -2.73
C VAL A 34 23.49 1.44 -3.58
N ASP A 35 23.27 2.66 -3.07
CA ASP A 35 22.57 3.68 -3.85
C ASP A 35 23.45 4.23 -4.96
N VAL A 36 22.86 4.37 -6.15
CA VAL A 36 23.48 4.92 -7.35
C VAL A 36 22.71 6.12 -7.92
N TYR A 37 21.50 6.34 -7.44
CA TYR A 37 20.56 7.30 -8.01
C TYR A 37 20.67 8.70 -7.41
N SER A 38 21.06 8.81 -6.11
CA SER A 38 21.22 10.09 -5.44
C SER A 38 22.69 10.52 -5.41
N PHE A 39 22.98 11.76 -5.76
CA PHE A 39 24.36 12.26 -5.67
C PHE A 39 24.79 12.50 -4.21
N ILE A 40 23.86 12.78 -3.29
CA ILE A 40 24.16 12.95 -1.87
C ILE A 40 24.50 11.60 -1.20
N MET A 41 23.81 10.54 -1.60
CA MET A 41 23.90 9.22 -0.95
C MET A 41 24.63 8.20 -1.82
N GLN A 42 25.28 8.61 -2.90
CA GLN A 42 25.98 7.72 -3.84
C GLN A 42 26.95 6.79 -3.10
N GLY A 43 26.86 5.50 -3.39
CA GLY A 43 27.70 4.46 -2.77
C GLY A 43 27.28 4.04 -1.36
N THR A 44 26.26 4.69 -0.76
CA THR A 44 25.74 4.29 0.55
C THR A 44 24.99 2.98 0.46
N PRO A 45 25.23 2.01 1.37
CA PRO A 45 24.47 0.76 1.39
C PRO A 45 22.97 1.00 1.55
N TYR A 46 22.17 0.49 0.61
CA TYR A 46 20.70 0.59 0.67
C TYR A 46 20.07 -0.80 0.57
N LEU A 47 19.82 -1.38 1.72
CA LEU A 47 19.39 -2.77 1.83
C LEU A 47 17.90 -2.97 1.47
N SER A 48 17.11 -1.90 1.36
CA SER A 48 15.69 -1.98 0.99
C SER A 48 15.49 -2.52 -0.44
N TYR A 49 16.44 -2.35 -1.35
CA TYR A 49 16.40 -2.94 -2.68
C TYR A 49 16.19 -4.47 -2.66
N GLN A 50 16.81 -5.14 -1.68
CA GLN A 50 16.69 -6.59 -1.52
C GLN A 50 15.32 -7.04 -1.02
N MET A 51 14.47 -6.11 -0.57
CA MET A 51 13.13 -6.40 -0.06
C MET A 51 12.05 -6.30 -1.14
N PHE A 52 12.30 -5.52 -2.19
CA PHE A 52 11.31 -5.22 -3.22
C PHE A 52 11.66 -5.87 -4.57
N TRP A 53 12.83 -6.49 -4.70
CA TRP A 53 13.41 -6.94 -5.96
C TRP A 53 12.46 -7.74 -6.85
N LEU A 54 11.65 -8.63 -6.25
CA LEU A 54 10.76 -9.51 -7.01
C LEU A 54 9.59 -8.72 -7.61
N VAL A 55 8.98 -7.83 -6.82
CA VAL A 55 7.88 -7.01 -7.31
C VAL A 55 8.38 -5.92 -8.25
N ASP A 56 9.58 -5.39 -8.06
CA ASP A 56 10.19 -4.38 -8.93
C ASP A 56 10.49 -4.96 -10.31
N LEU A 57 11.06 -6.15 -10.35
CA LEU A 57 11.27 -6.89 -11.59
C LEU A 57 9.95 -7.21 -12.30
N ALA A 58 8.91 -7.62 -11.54
CA ALA A 58 7.58 -7.88 -12.07
C ALA A 58 6.91 -6.59 -12.61
N LEU A 59 7.01 -5.47 -11.90
CA LEU A 59 6.49 -4.17 -12.33
C LEU A 59 7.15 -3.70 -13.61
N TYR A 60 8.49 -3.83 -13.70
CA TYR A 60 9.22 -3.51 -14.93
C TYR A 60 8.78 -4.41 -16.09
N GLY A 61 8.64 -5.71 -15.88
CA GLY A 61 8.15 -6.64 -16.90
C GLY A 61 6.74 -6.29 -17.39
N ILE A 62 5.81 -5.97 -16.48
CA ILE A 62 4.44 -5.54 -16.80
C ILE A 62 4.46 -4.22 -17.58
N TYR A 63 5.26 -3.25 -17.14
CA TYR A 63 5.38 -1.96 -17.80
C TYR A 63 5.99 -2.08 -19.19
N ASN A 64 7.04 -2.86 -19.34
CA ASN A 64 7.71 -3.09 -20.63
C ASN A 64 6.81 -3.81 -21.64
N PHE A 65 5.92 -4.70 -21.16
CA PHE A 65 4.99 -5.44 -22.02
C PHE A 65 3.77 -4.62 -22.47
N GLY A 66 3.19 -3.80 -21.60
CA GLY A 66 1.92 -3.11 -21.91
C GLY A 66 1.80 -1.69 -21.36
N GLY A 67 2.93 -1.08 -20.98
CA GLY A 67 3.00 0.31 -20.52
C GLY A 67 2.19 0.58 -19.25
N PRO A 68 1.92 1.86 -18.98
CA PRO A 68 1.17 2.29 -17.80
C PRO A 68 -0.26 1.72 -17.77
N ALA A 69 -0.87 1.46 -18.92
CA ALA A 69 -2.22 0.89 -18.99
C ALA A 69 -2.26 -0.52 -18.36
N LEU A 70 -1.31 -1.38 -18.70
CA LEU A 70 -1.24 -2.74 -18.15
C LEU A 70 -0.92 -2.71 -16.65
N VAL A 71 -0.08 -1.79 -16.19
CA VAL A 71 0.24 -1.61 -14.76
C VAL A 71 -1.04 -1.26 -13.97
N VAL A 72 -1.81 -0.28 -14.41
CA VAL A 72 -3.08 0.13 -13.77
C VAL A 72 -4.09 -1.02 -13.78
N PHE A 73 -4.17 -1.77 -14.88
CA PHE A 73 -5.05 -2.94 -14.98
C PHE A 73 -4.68 -4.03 -13.98
N VAL A 74 -3.39 -4.43 -13.92
CA VAL A 74 -2.91 -5.46 -12.99
C VAL A 74 -3.11 -5.02 -11.53
N GLN A 75 -2.82 -3.76 -11.21
CA GLN A 75 -3.11 -3.16 -9.91
C GLN A 75 -4.59 -3.31 -9.54
N SER A 76 -5.49 -2.93 -10.47
CA SER A 76 -6.94 -3.03 -10.27
C SER A 76 -7.40 -4.46 -10.07
N LEU A 77 -6.81 -5.41 -10.80
CA LEU A 77 -7.11 -6.83 -10.69
C LEU A 77 -6.68 -7.39 -9.32
N ILE A 78 -5.47 -7.07 -8.84
CA ILE A 78 -4.97 -7.53 -7.54
C ILE A 78 -5.86 -7.00 -6.42
N ILE A 79 -6.17 -5.70 -6.40
CA ILE A 79 -7.02 -5.10 -5.37
C ILE A 79 -8.43 -5.72 -5.43
N THR A 80 -9.02 -5.81 -6.63
CA THR A 80 -10.37 -6.37 -6.78
C THR A 80 -10.44 -7.82 -6.32
N THR A 81 -9.44 -8.63 -6.67
CA THR A 81 -9.38 -10.03 -6.24
C THR A 81 -9.22 -10.13 -4.73
N SER A 82 -8.40 -9.29 -4.11
CA SER A 82 -8.23 -9.25 -2.65
C SER A 82 -9.57 -9.03 -1.94
N TYR A 83 -10.31 -8.00 -2.35
CA TYR A 83 -11.59 -7.70 -1.72
C TYR A 83 -12.72 -8.66 -2.15
N ALA A 84 -12.67 -9.25 -3.33
CA ALA A 84 -13.62 -10.31 -3.72
C ALA A 84 -13.45 -11.57 -2.85
N LEU A 85 -12.22 -11.98 -2.58
CA LEU A 85 -11.92 -13.07 -1.64
C LEU A 85 -12.33 -12.73 -0.21
N LEU A 86 -12.13 -11.48 0.23
CA LEU A 86 -12.60 -11.02 1.53
C LEU A 86 -14.12 -11.04 1.63
N LEU A 87 -14.84 -10.56 0.61
CA LEU A 87 -16.30 -10.63 0.53
C LEU A 87 -16.81 -12.07 0.55
N TRP A 88 -16.15 -12.97 -0.19
CA TRP A 88 -16.45 -14.39 -0.15
C TRP A 88 -16.28 -14.95 1.27
N LEU A 89 -15.23 -14.58 1.98
CA LEU A 89 -15.01 -15.00 3.37
C LEU A 89 -16.11 -14.46 4.29
N CYS A 90 -16.47 -13.19 4.19
CA CYS A 90 -17.56 -12.57 4.94
C CYS A 90 -18.90 -13.28 4.67
N TRP A 91 -19.18 -13.61 3.40
CA TRP A 91 -20.36 -14.39 3.05
C TRP A 91 -20.36 -15.78 3.69
N LYS A 92 -19.20 -16.46 3.69
CA LYS A 92 -19.09 -17.78 4.34
C LYS A 92 -19.25 -17.73 5.86
N GLN A 93 -18.96 -16.60 6.49
CA GLN A 93 -19.16 -16.40 7.93
C GLN A 93 -20.61 -16.03 8.28
N SER A 94 -21.24 -15.18 7.49
CA SER A 94 -22.57 -14.65 7.76
C SER A 94 -23.72 -15.43 7.11
N ASN A 95 -23.44 -16.28 6.13
CA ASN A 95 -24.42 -16.89 5.21
C ASN A 95 -25.37 -15.88 4.54
N SER A 96 -25.00 -14.61 4.49
CA SER A 96 -25.81 -13.51 3.95
C SER A 96 -24.99 -12.64 2.98
N VAL A 97 -25.42 -12.57 1.73
CA VAL A 97 -24.80 -11.69 0.72
C VAL A 97 -24.93 -10.22 1.12
N ARG A 98 -26.04 -9.81 1.75
CA ARG A 98 -26.26 -8.43 2.18
C ARG A 98 -25.27 -8.01 3.28
N ILE A 99 -25.09 -8.88 4.27
CA ILE A 99 -24.13 -8.62 5.36
C ILE A 99 -22.70 -8.63 4.83
N ALA A 100 -22.35 -9.57 3.97
CA ALA A 100 -21.04 -9.59 3.32
C ALA A 100 -20.79 -8.32 2.52
N ALA A 101 -21.78 -7.84 1.75
CA ALA A 101 -21.66 -6.58 1.00
C ALA A 101 -21.46 -5.38 1.94
N LEU A 102 -22.22 -5.28 3.04
CA LEU A 102 -22.07 -4.20 4.02
C LEU A 102 -20.69 -4.20 4.66
N THR A 103 -20.22 -5.35 5.17
CA THR A 103 -18.89 -5.44 5.80
C THR A 103 -17.75 -5.26 4.80
N GLY A 104 -17.96 -5.66 3.55
CA GLY A 104 -17.03 -5.39 2.45
C GLY A 104 -16.95 -3.91 2.10
N ILE A 105 -18.07 -3.16 2.08
CA ILE A 105 -18.07 -1.71 1.89
C ILE A 105 -17.30 -1.02 3.01
N ILE A 106 -17.47 -1.45 4.25
CA ILE A 106 -16.71 -0.93 5.40
C ILE A 106 -15.20 -1.18 5.21
N ALA A 107 -14.81 -2.41 4.84
CA ALA A 107 -13.40 -2.73 4.58
C ALA A 107 -12.82 -1.91 3.41
N ILE A 108 -13.59 -1.70 2.34
CA ILE A 108 -13.24 -0.85 1.21
C ILE A 108 -13.02 0.59 1.65
N ALA A 109 -13.93 1.15 2.45
CA ALA A 109 -13.82 2.53 2.95
C ALA A 109 -12.56 2.75 3.80
N LEU A 110 -12.15 1.74 4.58
CA LEU A 110 -10.91 1.76 5.36
C LEU A 110 -9.65 1.57 4.50
N GLY A 111 -9.77 0.94 3.33
CA GLY A 111 -8.63 0.62 2.45
C GLY A 111 -8.36 1.64 1.35
N ILE A 112 -9.36 2.40 0.93
CA ILE A 112 -9.35 3.19 -0.32
C ILE A 112 -8.18 4.18 -0.44
N ASN A 113 -7.69 4.72 0.67
CA ASN A 113 -6.57 5.65 0.70
C ASN A 113 -5.20 4.98 0.44
N ASN A 114 -5.15 3.64 0.41
CA ASN A 114 -3.92 2.85 0.28
C ASN A 114 -3.79 2.14 -1.08
N TRP A 115 -4.56 2.53 -2.10
CA TRP A 115 -4.62 1.83 -3.38
C TRP A 115 -3.77 2.46 -4.50
N ASN A 116 -2.77 3.24 -4.16
CA ASN A 116 -1.77 3.71 -5.12
C ASN A 116 -0.96 2.53 -5.68
N VAL A 117 -0.43 2.68 -6.90
CA VAL A 117 0.46 1.67 -7.50
C VAL A 117 1.77 1.64 -6.73
N ARG A 118 1.93 0.60 -5.91
CA ARG A 118 3.10 0.39 -5.03
C ARG A 118 3.32 -1.11 -4.79
N PRO A 119 4.54 -1.54 -4.46
CA PRO A 119 4.86 -2.93 -4.09
C PRO A 119 3.95 -3.52 -3.00
N GLN A 120 3.48 -2.69 -2.06
CA GLN A 120 2.59 -3.13 -0.97
C GLN A 120 1.27 -3.74 -1.42
N THR A 121 0.82 -3.49 -2.65
CA THR A 121 -0.48 -3.97 -3.16
C THR A 121 -0.59 -5.49 -3.14
N ILE A 122 0.48 -6.21 -3.48
CA ILE A 122 0.49 -7.68 -3.44
C ILE A 122 0.27 -8.21 -2.02
N SER A 123 0.66 -7.45 -1.00
CA SER A 123 0.51 -7.81 0.41
C SER A 123 -0.95 -7.97 0.80
N TYR A 124 -1.84 -7.15 0.27
CA TYR A 124 -3.28 -7.25 0.57
C TYR A 124 -3.86 -8.57 0.06
N LEU A 125 -3.47 -8.97 -1.16
CA LEU A 125 -3.89 -10.26 -1.71
C LEU A 125 -3.36 -11.43 -0.87
N LEU A 126 -2.07 -11.40 -0.53
CA LEU A 126 -1.44 -12.47 0.24
C LEU A 126 -2.00 -12.55 1.66
N GLY A 127 -2.24 -11.42 2.34
CA GLY A 127 -2.86 -11.39 3.65
C GLY A 127 -4.28 -11.96 3.65
N VAL A 128 -5.10 -11.60 2.66
CA VAL A 128 -6.45 -12.17 2.49
C VAL A 128 -6.39 -13.66 2.16
N LEU A 129 -5.44 -14.10 1.33
CA LEU A 129 -5.24 -15.53 1.05
C LEU A 129 -4.87 -16.32 2.31
N PHE A 130 -4.07 -15.75 3.22
CA PHE A 130 -3.76 -16.39 4.51
C PHE A 130 -5.02 -16.52 5.37
N LEU A 131 -5.84 -15.47 5.45
CA LEU A 131 -7.14 -15.54 6.15
C LEU A 131 -8.07 -16.61 5.57
N VAL A 132 -8.19 -16.63 4.24
CA VAL A 132 -9.00 -17.61 3.53
C VAL A 132 -8.49 -19.03 3.79
N ALA A 133 -7.18 -19.24 3.75
CA ALA A 133 -6.57 -20.54 3.98
C ALA A 133 -6.83 -21.06 5.40
N ILE A 134 -6.53 -20.25 6.42
CA ILE A 134 -6.74 -20.61 7.83
C ILE A 134 -8.22 -20.83 8.12
N SER A 135 -9.10 -19.93 7.68
CA SER A 135 -10.54 -20.04 7.89
C SER A 135 -11.13 -21.28 7.19
N SER A 136 -10.69 -21.57 5.95
CA SER A 136 -11.13 -22.74 5.20
C SER A 136 -10.63 -24.03 5.82
N TYR A 137 -9.40 -24.08 6.29
CA TYR A 137 -8.87 -25.21 7.04
C TYR A 137 -9.68 -25.45 8.33
N ARG A 138 -9.88 -24.44 9.16
CA ARG A 138 -10.66 -24.53 10.42
C ARG A 138 -12.09 -25.02 10.18
N ARG A 139 -12.68 -24.68 9.04
CA ARG A 139 -14.04 -25.09 8.69
C ARG A 139 -14.15 -26.48 8.07
N THR A 140 -13.18 -26.91 7.26
CA THR A 140 -13.26 -28.13 6.44
C THR A 140 -12.34 -29.25 6.90
N GLY A 141 -11.33 -28.96 7.72
CA GLY A 141 -10.26 -29.88 8.11
C GLY A 141 -9.27 -30.24 6.99
N LYS A 142 -9.44 -29.71 5.78
CA LYS A 142 -8.59 -30.02 4.62
C LYS A 142 -7.23 -29.35 4.73
N LYS A 143 -6.17 -30.13 4.95
CA LYS A 143 -4.78 -29.66 5.11
C LYS A 143 -4.20 -29.00 3.85
N THR A 144 -4.79 -29.22 2.67
CA THR A 144 -4.36 -28.60 1.42
C THR A 144 -4.38 -27.07 1.48
N TRP A 145 -5.28 -26.48 2.28
CA TRP A 145 -5.31 -25.04 2.50
C TRP A 145 -4.05 -24.50 3.19
N LEU A 146 -3.38 -25.31 4.00
CA LEU A 146 -2.20 -24.91 4.77
C LEU A 146 -0.92 -24.81 3.92
N ILE A 147 -0.97 -25.16 2.63
CA ILE A 147 0.14 -24.95 1.68
C ILE A 147 0.24 -23.47 1.29
N ILE A 148 -0.89 -22.75 1.31
CA ILE A 148 -0.96 -21.35 0.85
C ILE A 148 -0.06 -20.41 1.67
N PRO A 149 -0.07 -20.40 3.03
CA PRO A 149 0.77 -19.47 3.77
C PRO A 149 2.28 -19.63 3.55
N PRO A 150 2.91 -20.82 3.61
CA PRO A 150 4.33 -20.94 3.33
C PRO A 150 4.72 -20.51 1.91
N LEU A 151 3.97 -20.93 0.88
CA LEU A 151 4.23 -20.53 -0.50
C LEU A 151 3.97 -19.03 -0.73
N GLY A 152 2.90 -18.50 -0.16
CA GLY A 152 2.61 -17.07 -0.19
C GLY A 152 3.68 -16.25 0.50
N MET A 153 4.29 -16.76 1.58
CA MET A 153 5.37 -16.08 2.29
C MET A 153 6.64 -15.96 1.44
N LEU A 154 6.96 -16.96 0.62
CA LEU A 154 8.08 -16.85 -0.33
C LEU A 154 7.94 -15.66 -1.27
N LEU A 155 6.72 -15.41 -1.75
CA LEU A 155 6.43 -14.23 -2.58
C LEU A 155 6.47 -12.96 -1.73
N TRP A 156 5.88 -12.98 -0.53
CA TRP A 156 5.68 -11.78 0.27
C TRP A 156 6.99 -11.22 0.82
N VAL A 157 7.86 -12.07 1.35
CA VAL A 157 9.18 -11.66 1.91
C VAL A 157 10.11 -11.06 0.85
N ASN A 158 9.93 -11.41 -0.43
CA ASN A 158 10.69 -10.90 -1.56
C ASN A 158 9.98 -9.74 -2.29
N SER A 159 8.83 -9.30 -1.80
CA SER A 159 8.00 -8.27 -2.46
C SER A 159 7.74 -7.04 -1.60
N HIS A 160 7.62 -7.19 -0.27
CA HIS A 160 7.31 -6.04 0.61
C HIS A 160 7.53 -6.35 2.09
N GLY A 161 8.07 -5.38 2.84
CA GLY A 161 8.38 -5.50 4.27
C GLY A 161 7.17 -5.81 5.19
N SER A 162 5.93 -5.65 4.71
CA SER A 162 4.73 -6.02 5.48
C SER A 162 4.48 -7.54 5.60
N PHE A 163 5.38 -8.39 5.11
CA PHE A 163 5.30 -9.85 5.29
C PHE A 163 5.14 -10.26 6.77
N VAL A 164 5.60 -9.44 7.69
CA VAL A 164 5.42 -9.61 9.15
C VAL A 164 3.94 -9.76 9.52
N ILE A 165 3.02 -9.08 8.82
CA ILE A 165 1.57 -9.21 9.01
C ILE A 165 1.12 -10.66 8.79
N GLY A 166 1.70 -11.36 7.80
CA GLY A 166 1.41 -12.77 7.57
C GLY A 166 1.78 -13.66 8.76
N LEU A 167 2.91 -13.41 9.41
CA LEU A 167 3.30 -14.09 10.64
C LEU A 167 2.37 -13.75 11.79
N VAL A 168 1.94 -12.50 11.91
CA VAL A 168 0.97 -12.07 12.95
C VAL A 168 -0.37 -12.77 12.75
N ILE A 169 -0.88 -12.89 11.53
CA ILE A 169 -2.14 -13.61 11.23
C ILE A 169 -2.07 -15.07 11.73
N ILE A 170 -0.97 -15.77 11.44
CA ILE A 170 -0.78 -17.16 11.91
C ILE A 170 -0.55 -17.18 13.43
N GLY A 171 0.21 -16.23 13.97
CA GLY A 171 0.47 -16.09 15.40
C GLY A 171 -0.80 -15.90 16.23
N VAL A 172 -1.78 -15.14 15.72
CA VAL A 172 -3.11 -15.01 16.35
C VAL A 172 -3.83 -16.36 16.42
N TRP A 173 -3.74 -17.19 15.38
CA TRP A 173 -4.31 -18.54 15.43
C TRP A 173 -3.56 -19.43 16.42
N VAL A 174 -2.23 -19.40 16.44
CA VAL A 174 -1.44 -20.14 17.46
C VAL A 174 -1.84 -19.73 18.88
N ALA A 175 -1.98 -18.44 19.14
CA ALA A 175 -2.40 -17.92 20.43
C ALA A 175 -3.81 -18.41 20.84
N ASP A 176 -4.75 -18.50 19.89
CA ASP A 176 -6.09 -19.07 20.10
C ASP A 176 -6.03 -20.56 20.49
N GLU A 177 -5.17 -21.33 19.83
CA GLU A 177 -4.97 -22.75 20.15
C GLU A 177 -4.32 -22.95 21.53
N ILE A 178 -3.33 -22.11 21.88
CA ILE A 178 -2.70 -22.10 23.22
C ILE A 178 -3.72 -21.74 24.29
N TRP A 179 -4.48 -20.66 24.09
CA TRP A 179 -5.53 -20.23 25.01
C TRP A 179 -6.55 -21.34 25.25
N SER A 180 -7.04 -21.92 24.15
CA SER A 180 -8.00 -23.02 24.23
C SER A 180 -7.43 -24.24 24.97
N ALA A 181 -6.13 -24.58 24.74
CA ALA A 181 -5.46 -25.66 25.46
C ALA A 181 -5.38 -25.39 26.97
N ALA A 182 -4.96 -24.18 27.35
CA ALA A 182 -4.87 -23.76 28.75
C ALA A 182 -6.24 -23.80 29.44
N PHE A 183 -7.28 -23.36 28.75
CA PHE A 183 -8.66 -23.34 29.25
C PHE A 183 -9.23 -24.75 29.46
N ASP A 184 -8.96 -25.69 28.53
CA ASP A 184 -9.38 -27.11 28.67
C ASP A 184 -8.65 -27.80 29.81
N ILE A 185 -7.34 -27.53 30.00
CA ILE A 185 -6.57 -28.01 31.16
C ILE A 185 -7.19 -27.51 32.47
N TYR A 186 -7.50 -26.20 32.55
CA TYR A 186 -8.13 -25.61 33.72
C TYR A 186 -9.49 -26.25 34.03
N ARG A 187 -10.29 -26.58 33.02
CA ARG A 187 -11.59 -27.27 33.15
C ARG A 187 -11.49 -28.77 33.32
N LYS A 188 -10.28 -29.34 33.31
CA LYS A 188 -10.02 -30.80 33.39
C LYS A 188 -10.70 -31.57 32.25
N GLN A 189 -10.84 -30.95 31.06
CA GLN A 189 -11.42 -31.56 29.87
C GLN A 189 -10.35 -32.28 29.05
N LYS A 190 -10.70 -33.45 28.46
CA LYS A 190 -9.81 -34.11 27.47
C LYS A 190 -9.76 -33.32 26.19
N ARG A 191 -8.55 -32.98 25.72
CA ARG A 191 -8.32 -32.27 24.47
C ARG A 191 -7.44 -33.04 23.51
N SER A 192 -7.70 -32.86 22.21
CA SER A 192 -6.75 -33.17 21.15
C SER A 192 -5.84 -31.96 20.89
N TYR A 193 -4.55 -32.12 21.03
CA TYR A 193 -3.56 -31.06 20.72
C TYR A 193 -3.22 -30.93 19.23
N GLY A 194 -3.96 -31.64 18.36
CA GLY A 194 -3.70 -31.64 16.91
C GLY A 194 -3.76 -30.26 16.28
N GLY A 195 -4.72 -29.40 16.67
CA GLY A 195 -4.83 -28.03 16.18
C GLY A 195 -3.63 -27.17 16.56
N LEU A 196 -3.15 -27.29 17.82
CA LEU A 196 -1.97 -26.58 18.32
C LEU A 196 -0.71 -26.97 17.54
N TRP A 197 -0.46 -28.28 17.36
CA TRP A 197 0.72 -28.73 16.62
C TRP A 197 0.67 -28.31 15.15
N ILE A 198 -0.50 -28.35 14.52
CA ILE A 198 -0.66 -27.90 13.14
C ILE A 198 -0.40 -26.40 13.00
N SER A 199 -0.95 -25.57 13.91
CA SER A 199 -0.73 -24.11 13.86
C SER A 199 0.72 -23.73 14.14
N LEU A 200 1.39 -24.40 15.09
CA LEU A 200 2.82 -24.22 15.37
C LEU A 200 3.69 -24.64 14.18
N THR A 201 3.40 -25.80 13.58
CA THR A 201 4.11 -26.27 12.38
C THR A 201 3.94 -25.28 11.22
N LEU A 202 2.71 -24.76 11.02
CA LEU A 202 2.47 -23.76 9.99
C LEU A 202 3.27 -22.48 10.25
N LEU A 203 3.26 -21.97 11.49
CA LEU A 203 4.04 -20.80 11.88
C LEU A 203 5.54 -21.03 11.63
N GLY A 204 6.06 -22.18 12.06
CA GLY A 204 7.47 -22.55 11.89
C GLY A 204 7.87 -22.63 10.41
N LEU A 205 7.08 -23.35 9.59
CA LEU A 205 7.33 -23.43 8.14
C LEU A 205 7.25 -22.07 7.47
N THR A 206 6.25 -21.26 7.81
CA THR A 206 6.10 -19.92 7.21
C THR A 206 7.22 -18.98 7.66
N ALA A 207 7.69 -19.08 8.91
CA ALA A 207 8.84 -18.33 9.40
C ALA A 207 10.15 -18.77 8.71
N LEU A 208 10.33 -20.07 8.45
CA LEU A 208 11.47 -20.57 7.67
C LEU A 208 11.47 -20.02 6.25
N MET A 209 10.30 -19.90 5.61
CA MET A 209 10.20 -19.27 4.29
C MET A 209 10.62 -17.80 4.28
N CYS A 210 10.53 -17.10 5.41
CA CYS A 210 11.06 -15.74 5.52
C CYS A 210 12.58 -15.66 5.37
N LEU A 211 13.31 -16.76 5.52
CA LEU A 211 14.76 -16.81 5.31
C LEU A 211 15.15 -16.97 3.83
N VAL A 212 14.18 -17.32 2.97
CA VAL A 212 14.40 -17.49 1.52
C VAL A 212 14.25 -16.13 0.83
N ASN A 213 15.21 -15.26 1.07
CA ASN A 213 15.33 -13.92 0.49
C ASN A 213 16.81 -13.55 0.37
N PRO A 214 17.18 -12.52 -0.40
CA PRO A 214 18.60 -12.14 -0.61
C PRO A 214 19.34 -11.78 0.70
N ARG A 215 18.62 -11.42 1.77
CA ARG A 215 19.20 -11.06 3.07
C ARG A 215 19.35 -12.26 4.02
N GLY A 216 18.70 -13.39 3.73
CA GLY A 216 18.67 -14.53 4.64
C GLY A 216 18.20 -14.11 6.06
N ILE A 217 18.99 -14.45 7.09
CA ILE A 217 18.69 -14.08 8.48
C ILE A 217 18.76 -12.57 8.76
N GLY A 218 19.44 -11.80 7.91
CA GLY A 218 19.49 -10.33 7.96
C GLY A 218 18.13 -9.64 7.78
N ILE A 219 17.07 -10.38 7.42
CA ILE A 219 15.69 -9.90 7.39
C ILE A 219 15.23 -9.39 8.77
N ILE A 220 15.73 -9.98 9.85
CA ILE A 220 15.39 -9.59 11.23
C ILE A 220 15.92 -8.20 11.56
N THR A 221 17.16 -7.91 11.13
CA THR A 221 17.76 -6.57 11.28
C THR A 221 17.01 -5.53 10.47
N TYR A 222 16.58 -5.87 9.26
CA TYR A 222 15.76 -4.98 8.44
C TYR A 222 14.44 -4.61 9.13
N VAL A 223 13.70 -5.58 9.65
CA VAL A 223 12.43 -5.30 10.37
C VAL A 223 12.67 -4.40 11.57
N ARG A 224 13.76 -4.63 12.34
CA ARG A 224 14.13 -3.76 13.47
C ARG A 224 14.47 -2.34 13.01
N SER A 225 15.22 -2.19 11.93
CA SER A 225 15.60 -0.87 11.41
C SER A 225 14.39 -0.05 10.96
N LEU A 226 13.40 -0.67 10.31
CA LEU A 226 12.18 0.03 9.91
C LEU A 226 11.35 0.53 11.11
N THR A 227 11.23 -0.29 12.15
CA THR A 227 10.40 0.06 13.32
C THR A 227 11.07 1.05 14.28
N GLY A 228 12.40 1.16 14.22
CA GLY A 228 13.21 2.04 15.07
C GLY A 228 13.74 3.30 14.38
N ASN A 229 13.47 3.49 13.08
CA ASN A 229 13.99 4.64 12.33
C ASN A 229 13.16 5.89 12.63
N SER A 230 13.77 6.88 13.34
CA SER A 230 13.13 8.15 13.69
C SER A 230 12.76 8.98 12.45
N THR A 231 13.56 8.91 11.38
CA THR A 231 13.30 9.62 10.12
C THR A 231 11.97 9.14 9.51
N ILE A 232 11.76 7.83 9.41
CA ILE A 232 10.52 7.26 8.89
C ILE A 232 9.33 7.67 9.76
N VAL A 233 9.44 7.51 11.08
CA VAL A 233 8.34 7.78 12.02
C VAL A 233 7.93 9.25 12.01
N ASN A 234 8.89 10.17 11.84
CA ASN A 234 8.65 11.61 11.92
C ASN A 234 8.24 12.24 10.59
N LEU A 235 8.69 11.70 9.46
CA LEU A 235 8.50 12.33 8.14
C LEU A 235 7.45 11.64 7.27
N VAL A 236 7.22 10.34 7.46
CA VAL A 236 6.25 9.60 6.63
C VAL A 236 4.87 9.68 7.26
N VAL A 237 3.99 10.48 6.70
CA VAL A 237 2.61 10.68 7.17
C VAL A 237 1.83 9.35 7.36
N GLU A 238 2.12 8.34 6.56
CA GLU A 238 1.47 7.03 6.63
C GLU A 238 1.87 6.22 7.89
N TRP A 239 2.99 6.55 8.54
CA TRP A 239 3.42 5.97 9.82
C TRP A 239 2.86 6.73 11.03
N ALA A 240 2.31 7.92 10.81
CA ALA A 240 1.61 8.66 11.84
C ALA A 240 0.24 8.03 12.15
N PRO A 241 -0.30 8.26 13.35
CA PRO A 241 -1.67 7.91 13.71
C PRO A 241 -2.68 8.51 12.73
N PRO A 242 -3.84 7.85 12.47
CA PRO A 242 -4.90 8.42 11.68
C PRO A 242 -5.36 9.77 12.24
N ASN A 243 -5.44 10.79 11.39
CA ASN A 243 -5.87 12.11 11.80
C ASN A 243 -7.41 12.21 11.78
N PHE A 244 -8.01 12.51 12.92
CA PHE A 244 -9.45 12.62 13.05
C PHE A 244 -10.04 13.78 12.20
N ASN A 245 -9.25 14.81 11.90
CA ASN A 245 -9.70 15.97 11.13
C ASN A 245 -9.77 15.70 9.61
N ASN A 246 -9.31 14.55 9.15
CA ASN A 246 -9.51 14.17 7.76
C ASN A 246 -10.55 13.04 7.63
N VAL A 247 -11.22 12.97 6.48
CA VAL A 247 -12.33 12.04 6.24
C VAL A 247 -11.95 10.57 6.44
N TYR A 248 -10.74 10.17 6.07
CA TYR A 248 -10.28 8.78 6.19
C TYR A 248 -10.03 8.38 7.64
N GLY A 249 -9.41 9.27 8.42
CA GLY A 249 -9.21 9.07 9.84
C GLY A 249 -10.55 9.05 10.59
N MET A 250 -11.48 9.98 10.28
CA MET A 250 -12.80 9.98 10.86
C MET A 250 -13.57 8.68 10.59
N ILE A 251 -13.56 8.19 9.35
CA ILE A 251 -14.18 6.89 8.99
C ILE A 251 -13.57 5.76 9.84
N PHE A 252 -12.24 5.74 10.01
CA PHE A 252 -11.59 4.72 10.84
C PHE A 252 -12.09 4.75 12.28
N TYR A 253 -12.12 5.92 12.94
CA TYR A 253 -12.58 6.01 14.32
C TYR A 253 -14.06 5.63 14.48
N VAL A 254 -14.91 6.04 13.55
CA VAL A 254 -16.33 5.64 13.53
C VAL A 254 -16.46 4.12 13.38
N VAL A 255 -15.73 3.50 12.47
CA VAL A 255 -15.77 2.05 12.28
C VAL A 255 -15.21 1.32 13.49
N LEU A 256 -14.11 1.80 14.11
CA LEU A 256 -13.54 1.20 15.32
C LEU A 256 -14.60 1.17 16.45
N MET A 257 -15.30 2.27 16.68
CA MET A 257 -16.38 2.33 17.67
C MET A 257 -17.56 1.44 17.29
N LEU A 258 -17.98 1.45 16.02
CA LEU A 258 -19.05 0.58 15.53
C LEU A 258 -18.73 -0.89 15.81
N VAL A 259 -17.51 -1.34 15.49
CA VAL A 259 -17.09 -2.73 15.74
C VAL A 259 -17.12 -3.05 17.23
N ALA A 260 -16.60 -2.17 18.08
CA ALA A 260 -16.62 -2.35 19.54
C ALA A 260 -18.08 -2.50 20.06
N VAL A 261 -18.99 -1.65 19.58
CA VAL A 261 -20.41 -1.71 19.94
C VAL A 261 -21.04 -3.02 19.46
N VAL A 262 -20.81 -3.42 18.19
CA VAL A 262 -21.35 -4.66 17.63
C VAL A 262 -20.87 -5.88 18.43
N LEU A 263 -19.58 -5.94 18.79
CA LEU A 263 -19.05 -7.03 19.63
C LEU A 263 -19.64 -7.04 21.03
N ALA A 264 -19.92 -5.86 21.61
CA ALA A 264 -20.48 -5.74 22.95
C ALA A 264 -21.97 -6.13 23.02
N VAL A 265 -22.78 -5.74 22.02
CA VAL A 265 -24.24 -5.97 22.00
C VAL A 265 -24.65 -7.28 21.35
N SER A 266 -23.73 -7.95 20.66
CA SER A 266 -24.01 -9.22 19.99
C SER A 266 -24.41 -10.30 20.99
N PRO A 267 -25.52 -11.03 20.78
CA PRO A 267 -25.89 -12.18 21.63
C PRO A 267 -24.83 -13.28 21.61
N LYS A 268 -24.10 -13.41 20.51
CA LYS A 268 -22.92 -14.28 20.41
C LYS A 268 -21.72 -13.56 21.05
N ARG A 269 -21.17 -14.13 22.10
CA ARG A 269 -19.94 -13.61 22.69
C ARG A 269 -18.76 -13.79 21.73
N PRO A 270 -17.93 -12.76 21.52
CA PRO A 270 -16.70 -12.93 20.74
C PRO A 270 -15.77 -13.94 21.39
N ASN A 271 -15.20 -14.81 20.59
CA ASN A 271 -14.19 -15.77 21.06
C ASN A 271 -12.81 -15.12 21.15
N PHE A 272 -11.82 -15.86 21.72
CA PHE A 272 -10.48 -15.31 21.98
C PHE A 272 -9.78 -14.82 20.72
N ILE A 273 -9.84 -15.57 19.61
CA ILE A 273 -9.20 -15.15 18.33
C ILE A 273 -9.82 -13.87 17.78
N GLN A 274 -11.15 -13.68 17.92
CA GLN A 274 -11.84 -12.48 17.47
C GLN A 274 -11.44 -11.25 18.28
N LEU A 275 -11.37 -11.41 19.62
CA LEU A 275 -10.91 -10.32 20.51
C LEU A 275 -9.45 -9.99 20.28
N LEU A 276 -8.58 -11.01 20.19
CA LEU A 276 -7.15 -10.82 19.97
C LEU A 276 -6.89 -10.13 18.62
N THR A 277 -7.61 -10.54 17.56
CA THR A 277 -7.56 -9.91 16.25
C THR A 277 -7.98 -8.43 16.33
N PHE A 278 -9.10 -8.14 17.00
CA PHE A 278 -9.57 -6.76 17.18
C PHE A 278 -8.53 -5.89 17.90
N VAL A 279 -7.95 -6.42 18.99
CA VAL A 279 -6.95 -5.68 19.78
C VAL A 279 -5.67 -5.45 19.00
N ILE A 280 -5.07 -6.49 18.40
CA ILE A 280 -3.79 -6.37 17.68
C ILE A 280 -3.92 -5.43 16.49
N PHE A 281 -4.90 -5.64 15.62
CA PHE A 281 -5.06 -4.82 14.42
C PHE A 281 -5.69 -3.46 14.70
N GLY A 282 -6.48 -3.34 15.77
CA GLY A 282 -6.94 -2.06 16.29
C GLY A 282 -5.79 -1.19 16.80
N LEU A 283 -4.89 -1.75 17.61
CA LEU A 283 -3.68 -1.03 18.07
C LEU A 283 -2.74 -0.66 16.93
N LEU A 284 -2.56 -1.56 15.94
CA LEU A 284 -1.77 -1.26 14.74
C LEU A 284 -2.38 -0.06 13.96
N ALA A 285 -3.70 -0.06 13.80
CA ALA A 285 -4.41 1.02 13.08
C ALA A 285 -4.43 2.33 13.87
N LEU A 286 -4.53 2.29 15.20
CA LEU A 286 -4.42 3.47 16.06
C LEU A 286 -2.99 4.08 16.01
N ARG A 287 -1.98 3.25 15.82
CA ARG A 287 -0.59 3.69 15.78
C ARG A 287 -0.17 4.23 14.39
N THR A 288 -0.70 3.67 13.30
CA THR A 288 -0.27 4.01 11.95
C THR A 288 -1.44 4.02 10.96
N THR A 289 -1.47 5.02 10.08
CA THR A 289 -2.47 5.09 8.99
C THR A 289 -2.38 3.86 8.08
N ARG A 290 -1.18 3.29 7.87
CA ARG A 290 -0.99 2.01 7.15
C ARG A 290 -1.67 0.82 7.82
N GLY A 291 -1.88 0.87 9.13
CA GLY A 291 -2.59 -0.16 9.89
C GLY A 291 -4.08 -0.21 9.61
N VAL A 292 -4.68 0.90 9.17
CA VAL A 292 -6.14 1.02 8.97
C VAL A 292 -6.67 0.04 7.93
N VAL A 293 -5.97 -0.15 6.82
CA VAL A 293 -6.37 -1.12 5.79
C VAL A 293 -6.32 -2.56 6.33
N TRP A 294 -5.32 -2.88 7.15
CA TRP A 294 -5.20 -4.19 7.78
C TRP A 294 -6.30 -4.43 8.80
N PHE A 295 -6.63 -3.43 9.61
CA PHE A 295 -7.79 -3.50 10.50
C PHE A 295 -9.06 -3.80 9.71
N GLY A 296 -9.32 -3.08 8.62
CA GLY A 296 -10.47 -3.32 7.75
C GLY A 296 -10.55 -4.74 7.21
N ILE A 297 -9.44 -5.27 6.69
CA ILE A 297 -9.35 -6.64 6.16
C ILE A 297 -9.61 -7.67 7.27
N MET A 298 -8.97 -7.51 8.42
CA MET A 298 -9.02 -8.50 9.50
C MET A 298 -10.36 -8.52 10.24
N ILE A 299 -10.99 -7.35 10.38
CA ILE A 299 -12.22 -7.23 11.16
C ILE A 299 -13.50 -7.55 10.36
N ALA A 300 -13.46 -7.40 9.01
CA ALA A 300 -14.65 -7.58 8.18
C ALA A 300 -15.32 -8.96 8.34
N PRO A 301 -14.60 -10.10 8.35
CA PRO A 301 -15.23 -11.41 8.57
C PRO A 301 -15.81 -11.57 9.99
N ILE A 302 -15.17 -10.97 11.00
CA ILE A 302 -15.63 -10.98 12.38
C ILE A 302 -16.92 -10.17 12.50
N LEU A 303 -16.92 -8.98 11.92
CA LEU A 303 -18.10 -8.11 11.89
C LEU A 303 -19.26 -8.78 11.15
N ALA A 304 -18.98 -9.49 10.04
CA ALA A 304 -19.99 -10.24 9.30
C ALA A 304 -20.65 -11.35 10.14
N ASP A 305 -19.86 -12.10 10.92
CA ASP A 305 -20.33 -13.15 11.81
C ASP A 305 -21.26 -12.57 12.90
N HIS A 306 -20.85 -11.50 13.58
CA HIS A 306 -21.65 -10.90 14.65
C HIS A 306 -22.89 -10.16 14.15
N LEU A 307 -22.81 -9.46 13.01
CA LEU A 307 -23.98 -8.82 12.39
C LEU A 307 -25.03 -9.84 11.96
N ALA A 308 -24.59 -11.01 11.47
CA ALA A 308 -25.55 -12.08 11.11
C ALA A 308 -26.36 -12.53 12.32
N VAL A 309 -25.71 -12.73 13.48
CA VAL A 309 -26.41 -13.11 14.72
C VAL A 309 -27.32 -12.01 15.23
N LEU A 310 -26.89 -10.74 15.16
CA LEU A 310 -27.74 -9.60 15.54
C LEU A 310 -28.99 -9.51 14.67
N VAL A 311 -28.84 -9.63 13.35
CA VAL A 311 -29.96 -9.61 12.41
C VAL A 311 -30.92 -10.78 12.67
N ASP A 312 -30.40 -11.99 12.84
CA ASP A 312 -31.20 -13.18 13.09
C ASP A 312 -31.95 -13.12 14.44
N THR A 313 -31.39 -12.44 15.44
CA THR A 313 -31.97 -12.35 16.79
C THR A 313 -33.02 -11.25 16.91
N TYR A 314 -32.73 -10.04 16.37
CA TYR A 314 -33.55 -8.86 16.66
C TYR A 314 -34.41 -8.39 15.48
N LEU A 315 -34.10 -8.81 14.25
CA LEU A 315 -34.95 -8.47 13.12
C LEU A 315 -35.85 -9.67 12.78
N PRO A 316 -37.19 -9.48 12.80
CA PRO A 316 -38.12 -10.57 12.52
C PRO A 316 -37.84 -11.10 11.11
N ARG A 317 -37.64 -12.41 11.00
CA ARG A 317 -37.66 -13.08 9.70
C ARG A 317 -39.01 -12.81 9.07
N ARG A 318 -39.06 -11.93 8.06
CA ARG A 318 -40.22 -11.91 7.18
C ARG A 318 -40.26 -13.29 6.54
N ASP A 319 -41.33 -14.06 6.81
CA ASP A 319 -41.61 -15.29 6.10
C ASP A 319 -41.74 -14.98 4.61
N HIS A 320 -40.60 -15.07 3.92
CA HIS A 320 -40.58 -15.01 2.46
C HIS A 320 -40.99 -16.37 1.92
N THR A 321 -42.22 -16.76 2.20
CA THR A 321 -42.89 -17.95 1.56
C THR A 321 -43.11 -17.72 0.06
N GLU A 322 -43.03 -16.47 -0.42
CA GLU A 322 -42.91 -16.14 -1.83
C GLU A 322 -41.46 -15.68 -2.11
N SER A 323 -40.66 -16.60 -2.67
CA SER A 323 -39.47 -16.22 -3.41
C SER A 323 -39.94 -15.22 -4.48
N ARG A 324 -39.86 -13.89 -4.19
CA ARG A 324 -39.98 -12.88 -5.23
C ARG A 324 -38.90 -13.20 -6.26
N LYS A 325 -39.30 -13.92 -7.34
CA LYS A 325 -38.44 -14.06 -8.52
C LYS A 325 -38.06 -12.63 -8.92
N GLY A 326 -36.79 -12.27 -8.71
CA GLY A 326 -36.31 -10.97 -9.14
C GLY A 326 -36.66 -10.80 -10.62
N ASN A 327 -37.00 -9.59 -11.01
CA ASN A 327 -37.31 -9.32 -12.41
C ASN A 327 -36.05 -9.61 -13.25
N GLN A 328 -36.10 -10.68 -14.02
CA GLN A 328 -34.95 -11.16 -14.83
C GLN A 328 -34.47 -10.09 -15.79
N LEU A 329 -35.38 -9.27 -16.33
CA LEU A 329 -35.03 -8.17 -17.23
C LEU A 329 -34.23 -7.07 -16.49
N ILE A 330 -34.65 -6.71 -15.28
CA ILE A 330 -33.94 -5.71 -14.44
C ILE A 330 -32.55 -6.25 -14.11
N ASN A 331 -32.44 -7.52 -13.72
CA ASN A 331 -31.14 -8.14 -13.41
C ASN A 331 -30.22 -8.18 -14.64
N LEU A 332 -30.77 -8.49 -15.84
CA LEU A 332 -29.99 -8.47 -17.07
C LEU A 332 -29.52 -7.06 -17.45
N ILE A 333 -30.38 -6.05 -17.30
CA ILE A 333 -30.02 -4.64 -17.53
C ILE A 333 -28.91 -4.22 -16.55
N LEU A 334 -29.07 -4.48 -15.25
CA LEU A 334 -28.05 -4.15 -14.24
C LEU A 334 -26.73 -4.85 -14.53
N PHE A 335 -26.76 -6.12 -14.91
CA PHE A 335 -25.58 -6.87 -15.30
C PHE A 335 -24.90 -6.25 -16.52
N GLY A 336 -25.68 -5.89 -17.56
CA GLY A 336 -25.18 -5.19 -18.75
C GLY A 336 -24.55 -3.85 -18.42
N VAL A 337 -25.18 -3.05 -17.55
CA VAL A 337 -24.64 -1.76 -17.09
C VAL A 337 -23.31 -1.95 -16.33
N ILE A 338 -23.25 -2.95 -15.42
CA ILE A 338 -22.01 -3.21 -14.67
C ILE A 338 -20.89 -3.66 -15.61
N ILE A 339 -21.16 -4.59 -16.53
CA ILE A 339 -20.16 -5.04 -17.52
C ILE A 339 -19.69 -3.88 -18.40
N SER A 340 -20.63 -3.08 -18.91
CA SER A 340 -20.29 -1.91 -19.72
C SER A 340 -19.41 -0.93 -18.93
N ALA A 341 -19.74 -0.65 -17.67
CA ALA A 341 -18.93 0.20 -16.80
C ALA A 341 -17.52 -0.37 -16.59
N VAL A 342 -17.40 -1.69 -16.41
CA VAL A 342 -16.10 -2.37 -16.28
C VAL A 342 -15.30 -2.25 -17.57
N LEU A 343 -15.90 -2.55 -18.73
CA LEU A 343 -15.21 -2.50 -20.02
C LEU A 343 -14.76 -1.08 -20.39
N ILE A 344 -15.64 -0.09 -20.22
CA ILE A 344 -15.31 1.30 -20.51
C ILE A 344 -14.26 1.85 -19.55
N SER A 345 -14.21 1.37 -18.29
CA SER A 345 -13.22 1.79 -17.30
C SER A 345 -11.83 1.18 -17.51
N LEU A 346 -11.67 0.24 -18.45
CA LEU A 346 -10.35 -0.34 -18.71
C LEU A 346 -9.34 0.77 -19.08
N PRO A 347 -8.09 0.70 -18.59
CA PRO A 347 -7.10 1.76 -18.78
C PRO A 347 -6.87 2.17 -20.22
N TRP A 348 -7.05 1.26 -21.18
CA TRP A 348 -6.90 1.52 -22.61
C TRP A 348 -7.99 2.42 -23.20
N PHE A 349 -9.18 2.51 -22.55
CA PHE A 349 -10.32 3.34 -22.97
C PHE A 349 -10.51 4.55 -22.06
N LYS A 350 -9.62 4.77 -21.11
CA LYS A 350 -9.76 5.80 -20.07
C LYS A 350 -9.94 7.22 -20.63
N HIS A 351 -9.31 7.53 -21.75
CA HIS A 351 -9.43 8.83 -22.43
C HIS A 351 -10.85 9.13 -22.93
N ALA A 352 -11.69 8.11 -23.12
CA ALA A 352 -13.09 8.27 -23.53
C ALA A 352 -14.06 8.46 -22.35
N LEU A 353 -13.57 8.36 -21.08
CA LEU A 353 -14.40 8.53 -19.91
C LEU A 353 -14.62 10.01 -19.56
N PRO A 354 -15.82 10.40 -19.11
CA PRO A 354 -16.11 11.72 -18.58
C PRO A 354 -15.56 11.88 -17.16
N VAL A 355 -14.24 11.75 -17.00
CA VAL A 355 -13.56 11.92 -15.71
C VAL A 355 -12.91 13.30 -15.64
N PRO A 356 -12.68 13.86 -14.43
CA PRO A 356 -11.93 15.11 -14.28
C PRO A 356 -10.56 15.04 -14.97
N ILE A 357 -10.07 16.16 -15.49
CA ILE A 357 -8.79 16.27 -16.22
C ILE A 357 -7.64 15.65 -15.42
N SER A 358 -7.59 15.88 -14.12
CA SER A 358 -6.59 15.29 -13.21
C SER A 358 -6.59 13.75 -13.16
N LYS A 359 -7.64 13.11 -13.66
CA LYS A 359 -7.79 11.65 -13.74
C LYS A 359 -7.89 11.12 -15.17
N ALA A 360 -7.86 11.98 -16.18
CA ALA A 360 -8.02 11.57 -17.58
C ALA A 360 -6.81 10.78 -18.10
N GLY A 361 -5.61 11.12 -17.65
CA GLY A 361 -4.37 10.44 -18.04
C GLY A 361 -4.15 9.12 -17.29
N LEU A 362 -3.28 8.26 -17.81
CA LEU A 362 -2.75 7.07 -17.12
C LEU A 362 -1.67 7.45 -16.11
N ILE A 363 -0.93 8.52 -16.39
CA ILE A 363 0.06 9.13 -15.52
C ILE A 363 -0.54 10.43 -14.99
N SER A 364 -0.30 10.73 -13.71
CA SER A 364 -0.80 11.95 -13.07
C SER A 364 -0.21 13.18 -13.74
N SER A 365 -1.02 14.24 -13.89
CA SER A 365 -0.57 15.55 -14.34
C SER A 365 0.42 16.22 -13.37
N GLU A 366 0.59 15.69 -12.16
CA GLU A 366 1.62 16.12 -11.21
C GLU A 366 3.00 15.52 -11.52
N THR A 367 3.09 14.55 -12.46
CA THR A 367 4.37 13.94 -12.87
C THR A 367 5.07 14.85 -13.87
N PRO A 368 6.33 15.25 -13.65
CA PRO A 368 7.01 16.26 -14.45
C PRO A 368 7.53 15.70 -15.79
N LEU A 369 6.63 15.18 -16.64
CA LEU A 369 7.00 14.53 -17.90
C LEU A 369 7.69 15.50 -18.86
N GLU A 370 7.00 16.60 -19.19
CA GLU A 370 7.47 17.59 -20.17
C GLU A 370 8.67 18.38 -19.64
N ALA A 371 8.67 18.71 -18.34
CA ALA A 371 9.80 19.37 -17.67
C ALA A 371 11.07 18.49 -17.68
N THR A 372 10.92 17.16 -17.49
CA THR A 372 12.06 16.23 -17.58
C THR A 372 12.58 16.11 -19.02
N ASP A 373 11.68 16.05 -20.01
CA ASP A 373 12.08 16.08 -21.42
C ASP A 373 12.81 17.37 -21.79
N PHE A 374 12.36 18.51 -21.28
CA PHE A 374 13.03 19.79 -21.44
C PHE A 374 14.43 19.79 -20.82
N LEU A 375 14.55 19.30 -19.57
CA LEU A 375 15.81 19.15 -18.85
C LEU A 375 16.84 18.36 -19.68
N LEU A 376 16.44 17.20 -20.21
CA LEU A 376 17.29 16.32 -21.02
C LEU A 376 17.65 16.95 -22.38
N LYS A 377 16.68 17.54 -23.07
CA LYS A 377 16.91 18.17 -24.40
C LYS A 377 17.84 19.39 -24.33
N LYS A 378 17.74 20.15 -23.24
CA LYS A 378 18.57 21.37 -23.05
C LYS A 378 19.91 21.05 -22.41
N GLN A 379 20.12 19.81 -21.91
CA GLN A 379 21.33 19.39 -21.20
C GLN A 379 21.71 20.39 -20.10
N LEU A 380 20.73 20.72 -19.24
CA LEU A 380 20.93 21.65 -18.14
C LEU A 380 21.97 21.09 -17.15
N PRO A 381 22.60 21.94 -16.30
CA PRO A 381 23.55 21.44 -15.30
C PRO A 381 22.98 20.33 -14.45
N PRO A 382 23.72 19.21 -14.26
CA PRO A 382 23.20 18.01 -13.61
C PRO A 382 23.07 18.12 -12.08
N GLU A 383 23.67 19.14 -11.46
CA GLU A 383 23.54 19.40 -10.04
C GLU A 383 22.16 20.04 -9.78
N ILE A 384 21.15 19.17 -9.56
CA ILE A 384 19.75 19.56 -9.50
C ILE A 384 19.14 19.40 -8.10
N PHE A 385 18.43 20.45 -7.63
CA PHE A 385 17.47 20.35 -6.53
C PHE A 385 16.04 20.29 -7.12
N HIS A 386 15.20 19.44 -6.56
CA HIS A 386 13.85 19.24 -7.08
C HIS A 386 12.85 18.86 -5.97
N GLU A 387 11.56 18.88 -6.29
CA GLU A 387 10.53 18.32 -5.41
C GLU A 387 10.78 16.81 -5.20
N MET A 388 10.54 16.32 -3.99
CA MET A 388 10.85 14.93 -3.59
C MET A 388 10.19 13.88 -4.50
N GLY A 389 8.91 14.04 -4.83
CA GLY A 389 8.20 13.11 -5.69
C GLY A 389 8.75 13.09 -7.13
N PHE A 390 9.25 14.24 -7.62
CA PHE A 390 9.91 14.34 -8.91
C PHE A 390 11.17 13.47 -8.98
N GLY A 391 11.90 13.34 -7.86
CA GLY A 391 13.08 12.50 -7.75
C GLY A 391 12.81 11.06 -8.18
N SER A 392 11.66 10.50 -7.82
CA SER A 392 11.27 9.15 -8.25
C SER A 392 11.15 9.05 -9.78
N TYR A 393 10.55 10.05 -10.43
CA TYR A 393 10.43 10.06 -11.90
C TYR A 393 11.76 10.35 -12.60
N LEU A 394 12.59 11.25 -12.07
CA LEU A 394 13.93 11.53 -12.58
C LEU A 394 14.83 10.28 -12.54
N ILE A 395 14.75 9.48 -11.48
CA ILE A 395 15.45 8.17 -11.41
C ILE A 395 15.04 7.26 -12.60
N TRP A 396 13.77 7.24 -12.97
CA TRP A 396 13.30 6.45 -14.09
C TRP A 396 13.71 7.02 -15.45
N ALA A 397 13.50 8.32 -15.63
CA ALA A 397 13.52 8.95 -16.95
C ALA A 397 14.85 9.64 -17.30
N ALA A 398 15.62 10.07 -16.28
CA ALA A 398 16.80 10.90 -16.49
C ALA A 398 18.11 10.31 -15.94
N TYR A 399 18.06 9.19 -15.19
CA TYR A 399 19.29 8.49 -14.78
C TYR A 399 19.87 7.69 -15.99
N PRO A 400 21.20 7.71 -16.25
CA PRO A 400 22.29 8.21 -15.39
C PRO A 400 22.66 9.69 -15.59
N GLU A 401 22.11 10.43 -16.56
CA GLU A 401 22.50 11.81 -16.89
C GLU A 401 22.26 12.76 -15.70
N TYR A 402 21.20 12.51 -14.92
CA TYR A 402 20.84 13.27 -13.71
C TYR A 402 20.71 12.34 -12.52
N GLN A 403 21.45 12.67 -11.45
CA GLN A 403 21.24 12.09 -10.14
C GLN A 403 20.35 12.99 -9.31
N VAL A 404 19.57 12.40 -8.40
CA VAL A 404 18.57 13.14 -7.60
C VAL A 404 19.14 13.68 -6.30
N PHE A 405 18.58 14.81 -5.80
CA PHE A 405 18.88 15.34 -4.48
C PHE A 405 18.27 14.46 -3.40
N THR A 406 16.94 14.34 -3.39
CA THR A 406 16.19 13.44 -2.51
C THR A 406 15.05 12.78 -3.30
N ASP A 407 14.53 11.65 -2.80
CA ASP A 407 13.44 10.94 -3.43
C ASP A 407 12.60 10.20 -2.35
N PRO A 408 11.49 9.53 -2.70
CA PRO A 408 10.63 8.86 -1.74
C PRO A 408 11.25 7.71 -0.93
N ARG A 409 12.51 7.33 -1.14
CA ARG A 409 13.27 6.38 -0.31
C ARG A 409 13.72 7.05 0.99
N ILE A 410 12.78 7.51 1.78
CA ILE A 410 12.98 8.41 2.93
C ILE A 410 14.03 7.89 3.93
N GLU A 411 14.07 6.55 4.14
CA GLU A 411 15.01 5.90 5.05
C GLU A 411 16.47 5.89 4.55
N LEU A 412 16.72 6.22 3.29
CA LEU A 412 18.06 6.34 2.73
C LEU A 412 18.78 7.58 3.26
N TYR A 413 18.03 8.65 3.45
CA TYR A 413 18.59 9.97 3.76
C TYR A 413 18.64 10.24 5.26
N PRO A 414 19.75 10.79 5.79
CA PRO A 414 19.83 11.29 7.16
C PRO A 414 18.79 12.38 7.45
N LEU A 415 18.45 12.55 8.72
CA LEU A 415 17.46 13.57 9.13
C LEU A 415 17.91 15.00 8.77
N ASP A 416 19.21 15.27 8.87
CA ASP A 416 19.78 16.58 8.51
C ASP A 416 19.55 16.93 7.03
N THR A 417 19.65 15.94 6.12
CA THR A 417 19.33 16.13 4.70
C THR A 417 17.87 16.54 4.52
N TRP A 418 16.96 15.98 5.32
CA TRP A 418 15.53 16.34 5.28
C TRP A 418 15.26 17.74 5.84
N TRP A 419 16.03 18.18 6.84
CA TRP A 419 15.99 19.57 7.33
C TRP A 419 16.45 20.53 6.25
N ASP A 420 17.56 20.24 5.57
CA ASP A 420 18.07 21.05 4.46
C ASP A 420 17.08 21.09 3.29
N TYR A 421 16.52 19.92 2.91
CA TYR A 421 15.46 19.84 1.89
C TYR A 421 14.26 20.72 2.25
N THR A 422 13.84 20.68 3.50
CA THR A 422 12.69 21.47 3.98
C THR A 422 13.03 22.97 4.00
N ALA A 423 14.23 23.33 4.43
CA ALA A 423 14.71 24.71 4.45
C ALA A 423 14.77 25.28 3.03
N LEU A 424 15.34 24.54 2.08
CA LEU A 424 15.39 24.89 0.66
C LEU A 424 13.97 25.03 0.08
N GLY A 425 13.14 24.02 0.20
CA GLY A 425 11.81 24.01 -0.39
C GLY A 425 10.86 25.12 0.13
N ASN A 426 11.13 25.64 1.33
CA ASN A 426 10.41 26.78 1.91
C ASN A 426 11.12 28.13 1.73
N GLY A 427 12.26 28.22 1.05
CA GLY A 427 13.00 29.46 0.87
C GLY A 427 13.39 30.12 2.20
N LEU A 428 13.76 29.31 3.25
CA LEU A 428 14.12 29.85 4.56
C LEU A 428 15.45 30.63 4.50
N PRO A 429 15.69 31.60 5.41
CA PRO A 429 16.94 32.33 5.44
C PRO A 429 18.16 31.41 5.38
N GLY A 430 19.08 31.68 4.46
CA GLY A 430 20.27 30.83 4.19
C GLY A 430 20.07 29.80 3.06
N TRP A 431 18.92 29.75 2.39
CA TRP A 431 18.67 28.85 1.27
C TRP A 431 19.71 28.98 0.14
N GLU A 432 20.16 30.17 -0.20
CA GLU A 432 21.21 30.40 -1.21
C GLU A 432 22.56 29.78 -0.80
N LYS A 433 22.89 29.84 0.49
CA LYS A 433 24.10 29.20 1.00
C LYS A 433 23.99 27.68 0.87
N LEU A 434 22.85 27.10 1.25
CA LEU A 434 22.61 25.66 1.10
C LEU A 434 22.73 25.23 -0.36
N LEU A 435 22.14 25.95 -1.32
CA LEU A 435 22.30 25.65 -2.74
C LEU A 435 23.77 25.68 -3.18
N ARG A 436 24.56 26.67 -2.69
CA ARG A 436 26.01 26.73 -2.99
C ARG A 436 26.77 25.58 -2.34
N ASP A 437 26.48 25.26 -1.09
CA ASP A 437 27.14 24.17 -0.35
C ASP A 437 26.92 22.80 -1.01
N TYR A 438 25.74 22.58 -1.57
CA TYR A 438 25.41 21.36 -2.37
C TYR A 438 25.82 21.49 -3.84
N GLY A 439 26.34 22.61 -4.30
CA GLY A 439 26.73 22.85 -5.69
C GLY A 439 25.57 22.93 -6.68
N ILE A 440 24.33 23.19 -6.21
CA ILE A 440 23.11 23.18 -7.04
C ILE A 440 23.15 24.33 -8.05
N LYS A 441 22.87 24.01 -9.31
CA LYS A 441 22.83 24.94 -10.43
C LYS A 441 21.49 24.93 -11.17
N THR A 442 20.70 23.89 -10.99
CA THR A 442 19.37 23.73 -11.59
C THR A 442 18.35 23.45 -10.50
N LEU A 443 17.18 24.09 -10.58
CA LEU A 443 16.05 23.86 -9.68
C LEU A 443 14.85 23.39 -10.50
N MET A 444 14.22 22.29 -10.11
CA MET A 444 12.98 21.77 -10.73
C MET A 444 11.90 21.65 -9.65
N LEU A 445 11.07 22.65 -9.56
CA LEU A 445 10.18 22.90 -8.44
C LEU A 445 8.72 22.59 -8.78
N HIS A 446 7.96 22.12 -7.79
CA HIS A 446 6.51 22.01 -7.90
C HIS A 446 5.87 23.35 -7.54
N PRO A 447 5.05 23.95 -8.43
CA PRO A 447 4.51 25.32 -8.23
C PRO A 447 3.72 25.48 -6.93
N GLY A 448 2.99 24.47 -6.49
CA GLY A 448 2.21 24.53 -5.26
C GLY A 448 3.01 24.12 -4.01
N ALA A 449 3.72 22.98 -4.05
CA ALA A 449 4.42 22.45 -2.87
C ALA A 449 5.62 23.33 -2.45
N GLN A 450 6.28 23.99 -3.41
CA GLN A 450 7.47 24.82 -3.19
C GLN A 450 7.22 26.29 -3.54
N ALA A 451 5.97 26.76 -3.48
CA ALA A 451 5.56 28.13 -3.82
C ALA A 451 6.37 29.21 -3.07
N LYS A 452 6.83 28.93 -1.84
CA LYS A 452 7.62 29.89 -1.07
C LYS A 452 9.04 30.06 -1.65
N LEU A 453 9.66 28.96 -2.10
CA LEU A 453 10.95 29.04 -2.77
C LEU A 453 10.81 29.75 -4.13
N VAL A 454 9.76 29.44 -4.90
CA VAL A 454 9.45 30.15 -6.16
C VAL A 454 9.37 31.65 -5.94
N ALA A 455 8.62 32.09 -4.93
CA ALA A 455 8.45 33.53 -4.63
C ALA A 455 9.76 34.27 -4.27
N VAL A 456 10.74 33.61 -3.64
CA VAL A 456 12.05 34.24 -3.37
C VAL A 456 12.95 34.18 -4.60
N LEU A 457 12.83 33.15 -5.45
CA LEU A 457 13.59 33.06 -6.71
C LEU A 457 13.18 34.13 -7.72
N GLU A 458 11.89 34.46 -7.81
CA GLU A 458 11.38 35.53 -8.66
C GLU A 458 11.99 36.91 -8.33
N GLN A 459 12.48 37.08 -7.11
CA GLN A 459 13.13 38.32 -6.64
C GLN A 459 14.66 38.24 -6.69
N SER A 460 15.23 37.08 -6.99
CA SER A 460 16.67 36.86 -7.00
C SER A 460 17.28 37.20 -8.38
N PRO A 461 18.29 38.05 -8.46
CA PRO A 461 18.98 38.30 -9.72
C PRO A 461 19.85 37.14 -10.19
N ASP A 462 20.16 36.18 -9.30
CA ASP A 462 21.08 35.09 -9.57
C ASP A 462 20.41 33.89 -10.29
N TRP A 463 19.09 33.86 -10.34
CA TRP A 463 18.31 32.75 -10.90
C TRP A 463 17.37 33.17 -12.01
N GLY A 464 17.42 32.48 -13.15
CA GLY A 464 16.57 32.72 -14.31
C GLY A 464 15.52 31.64 -14.49
N LEU A 465 14.27 32.03 -14.67
CA LEU A 465 13.20 31.13 -15.09
C LEU A 465 13.41 30.71 -16.53
N ILE A 466 13.49 29.41 -16.81
CA ILE A 466 13.73 28.88 -18.17
C ILE A 466 12.64 27.94 -18.67
N TYR A 467 11.80 27.43 -17.78
CA TYR A 467 10.67 26.57 -18.13
C TYR A 467 9.58 26.64 -17.06
N GLU A 468 8.32 26.57 -17.50
CA GLU A 468 7.16 26.49 -16.63
C GLU A 468 6.04 25.74 -17.34
N ASP A 469 5.41 24.79 -16.59
CA ASP A 469 4.17 24.11 -16.96
C ASP A 469 3.28 23.89 -15.71
N ASN A 470 2.20 23.12 -15.84
CA ASN A 470 1.30 22.85 -14.75
C ASN A 470 1.90 21.95 -13.65
N ALA A 471 2.93 21.15 -13.96
CA ALA A 471 3.57 20.21 -13.06
C ALA A 471 4.82 20.80 -12.39
N ALA A 472 5.65 21.52 -13.16
CA ALA A 472 6.97 21.92 -12.72
C ALA A 472 7.41 23.28 -13.26
N ILE A 473 8.27 23.94 -12.49
CA ILE A 473 8.97 25.20 -12.86
C ILE A 473 10.45 24.91 -12.80
N ILE A 474 11.23 25.33 -13.83
CA ILE A 474 12.68 25.15 -13.85
C ILE A 474 13.38 26.51 -13.83
N TYR A 475 14.30 26.66 -12.87
CA TYR A 475 15.24 27.77 -12.80
C TYR A 475 16.67 27.27 -12.99
N THR A 476 17.52 28.11 -13.58
CA THR A 476 18.99 27.92 -13.62
C THR A 476 19.70 29.15 -13.09
N ARG A 477 20.93 28.96 -12.65
CA ARG A 477 21.77 30.11 -12.29
C ARG A 477 22.11 30.95 -13.51
N ASN A 478 22.13 32.28 -13.35
CA ASN A 478 22.40 33.24 -14.42
C ASN A 478 23.89 33.39 -14.77
N ASP A 479 24.78 32.84 -13.96
CA ASP A 479 26.24 32.89 -14.13
C ASP A 479 26.81 31.64 -14.88
N LEU A 480 25.97 30.88 -15.52
CA LEU A 480 26.30 29.65 -16.30
C LEU A 480 26.43 29.93 -17.79
#